data_d793267858f7444eff0488d5133db974
#
_entry.id   d793267858f7444eff0488d5133db974
#
_cell.length_a   1.000
_cell.length_b   1.000
_cell.length_c   1.000
_cell.angle_alpha   90.00
_cell.angle_beta   90.00
_cell.angle_gamma   90.00
#
_symmetry.space_group_name_H-M   'P 1'
#
loop_
_entity.id
_entity.type
_entity.pdbx_description
1 polymer ?
#
loop_
_entity_poly.entity_id
_entity_poly.type
_entity_poly.pdbx_seq_one_letter_code
_entity_poly.pdbx_strand_id
1 'polypeptide(L)'
;METTTTLISTYADLLRISKVAALFVSKDKPHLSQASLAVVENNLTLSATDSYQAIIITTTIFADLSVTERVTTDVNGYDSHLVLSPKDMVLALSAHKGTAKGTNPELRVTIDDGKIWIASEAATNSLDYDYRDHVPNYTALLPKSDSVSEGNVGLNPALLGIAATACEVWRGKSDLPMILHHVAPGRPAHWSLTTDEGSLNGLLMPSRL
;
A
#
# COMPACT_ATOMS: atom_id res chain seq x y z
N MET A 1 18.94 -9.03 18.55
CA MET A 1 18.32 -7.82 19.14
C MET A 1 17.01 -7.66 18.42
N GLU A 2 15.91 -7.93 19.10
CA GLU A 2 14.57 -7.81 18.51
C GLU A 2 14.23 -6.32 18.43
N THR A 3 13.97 -5.85 17.24
CA THR A 3 13.64 -4.45 16.97
C THR A 3 12.12 -4.31 16.90
N THR A 4 11.53 -3.77 17.93
CA THR A 4 10.10 -3.48 17.97
C THR A 4 9.85 -2.09 17.39
N THR A 5 9.01 -2.00 16.37
CA THR A 5 8.61 -0.71 15.77
C THR A 5 7.16 -0.42 16.10
N THR A 6 6.89 0.76 16.64
CA THR A 6 5.52 1.20 16.94
C THR A 6 5.15 2.41 16.09
N LEU A 7 3.98 2.35 15.47
CA LEU A 7 3.39 3.38 14.62
C LEU A 7 2.05 3.80 15.20
N ILE A 8 1.70 5.07 15.03
CA ILE A 8 0.37 5.59 15.36
C ILE A 8 -0.32 5.98 14.05
N SER A 9 -1.53 5.49 13.86
CA SER A 9 -2.36 5.79 12.70
C SER A 9 -3.83 5.82 13.11
N THR A 10 -4.72 6.11 12.16
CA THR A 10 -6.15 6.02 12.40
C THR A 10 -6.74 4.76 11.80
N TYR A 11 -7.87 4.32 12.34
CA TYR A 11 -8.65 3.19 11.79
C TYR A 11 -9.00 3.41 10.31
N ALA A 12 -9.44 4.63 9.96
CA ALA A 12 -9.86 4.93 8.59
C ALA A 12 -8.67 4.85 7.62
N ASP A 13 -7.50 5.34 8.00
CA ASP A 13 -6.31 5.33 7.15
C ASP A 13 -5.81 3.92 6.92
N LEU A 14 -5.62 3.12 7.98
CA LEU A 14 -5.19 1.74 7.84
C LEU A 14 -6.19 0.89 7.07
N LEU A 15 -7.50 1.09 7.28
CA LEU A 15 -8.53 0.39 6.53
C LEU A 15 -8.52 0.76 5.04
N ARG A 16 -8.30 2.03 4.73
CA ARG A 16 -8.25 2.55 3.36
C ARG A 16 -7.07 1.97 2.60
N ILE A 17 -5.85 2.04 3.14
CA ILE A 17 -4.66 1.47 2.50
C ILE A 17 -4.79 -0.04 2.31
N SER A 18 -5.31 -0.75 3.31
CA SER A 18 -5.51 -2.20 3.22
C SER A 18 -6.54 -2.59 2.17
N LYS A 19 -7.66 -1.86 2.06
CA LYS A 19 -8.68 -2.08 1.03
C LYS A 19 -8.15 -1.81 -0.36
N VAL A 20 -7.39 -0.73 -0.55
CA VAL A 20 -6.77 -0.43 -1.84
C VAL A 20 -5.77 -1.52 -2.21
N ALA A 21 -4.86 -1.91 -1.33
CA ALA A 21 -3.90 -2.97 -1.59
C ALA A 21 -4.57 -4.31 -1.94
N ALA A 22 -5.70 -4.64 -1.29
CA ALA A 22 -6.45 -5.87 -1.54
C ALA A 22 -7.03 -5.97 -2.97
N LEU A 23 -7.16 -4.86 -3.69
CA LEU A 23 -7.59 -4.84 -5.09
C LEU A 23 -6.48 -5.29 -6.05
N PHE A 24 -5.22 -5.19 -5.63
CA PHE A 24 -4.04 -5.41 -6.45
C PHE A 24 -3.28 -6.70 -6.12
N VAL A 25 -3.76 -7.50 -5.19
CA VAL A 25 -3.18 -8.83 -4.92
C VAL A 25 -3.87 -9.91 -5.75
N SER A 26 -3.10 -10.92 -6.17
CA SER A 26 -3.65 -12.05 -6.92
C SER A 26 -4.53 -12.93 -6.03
N LYS A 27 -5.62 -13.45 -6.61
CA LYS A 27 -6.47 -14.47 -5.97
C LYS A 27 -5.94 -15.88 -6.21
N ASP A 28 -5.23 -16.09 -7.33
CA ASP A 28 -4.87 -17.42 -7.85
C ASP A 28 -3.39 -17.73 -7.68
N LYS A 29 -2.56 -16.72 -7.41
CA LYS A 29 -1.10 -16.86 -7.27
C LYS A 29 -0.69 -16.58 -5.82
N PRO A 30 -0.40 -17.58 -4.98
CA PRO A 30 -0.09 -17.39 -3.56
C PRO A 30 1.06 -16.39 -3.30
N HIS A 31 2.11 -16.44 -4.15
CA HIS A 31 3.26 -15.54 -4.04
C HIS A 31 2.95 -14.06 -4.36
N LEU A 32 1.78 -13.77 -4.94
CA LEU A 32 1.27 -12.43 -5.24
C LEU A 32 0.00 -12.09 -4.44
N SER A 33 -0.36 -12.91 -3.44
CA SER A 33 -1.52 -12.67 -2.58
C SER A 33 -1.22 -11.74 -1.41
N GLN A 34 0.02 -11.32 -1.25
CA GLN A 34 0.54 -10.49 -0.17
C GLN A 34 0.97 -9.12 -0.71
N ALA A 35 0.94 -8.13 0.16
CA ALA A 35 1.51 -6.81 -0.08
C ALA A 35 2.79 -6.64 0.73
N SER A 36 3.75 -5.89 0.19
CA SER A 36 4.93 -5.50 0.96
C SER A 36 4.66 -4.20 1.71
N LEU A 37 5.13 -4.16 2.96
CA LEU A 37 5.04 -3.02 3.84
C LEU A 37 6.44 -2.48 4.10
N ALA A 38 6.63 -1.18 3.96
CA ALA A 38 7.85 -0.49 4.35
C ALA A 38 7.49 0.78 5.14
N VAL A 39 8.30 1.07 6.12
CA VAL A 39 8.21 2.31 6.91
C VAL A 39 9.54 3.04 6.76
N VAL A 40 9.48 4.22 6.16
CA VAL A 40 10.66 5.07 5.95
C VAL A 40 10.35 6.44 6.50
N GLU A 41 11.10 6.85 7.52
CA GLU A 41 10.84 8.09 8.26
C GLU A 41 9.41 8.08 8.82
N ASN A 42 8.57 9.03 8.38
CA ASN A 42 7.15 9.15 8.78
C ASN A 42 6.20 8.67 7.68
N ASN A 43 6.68 7.90 6.73
CA ASN A 43 5.86 7.38 5.63
C ASN A 43 5.70 5.88 5.74
N LEU A 44 4.45 5.44 5.67
CA LEU A 44 4.08 4.05 5.48
C LEU A 44 3.86 3.83 3.99
N THR A 45 4.61 2.90 3.40
CA THR A 45 4.45 2.52 2.00
C THR A 45 3.99 1.07 1.92
N LEU A 46 2.87 0.85 1.23
CA LEU A 46 2.34 -0.47 0.95
C LEU A 46 2.34 -0.69 -0.57
N SER A 47 2.92 -1.81 -1.02
CA SER A 47 2.99 -2.15 -2.45
C SER A 47 2.40 -3.52 -2.72
N ALA A 48 1.61 -3.65 -3.78
CA ALA A 48 0.95 -4.90 -4.16
C ALA A 48 0.92 -5.07 -5.68
N THR A 49 0.85 -6.33 -6.15
CA THR A 49 0.72 -6.67 -7.57
C THR A 49 0.00 -8.00 -7.78
N ASP A 50 -0.70 -8.11 -8.93
CA ASP A 50 -1.26 -9.37 -9.43
C ASP A 50 -0.56 -9.89 -10.70
N SER A 51 0.55 -9.29 -11.14
CA SER A 51 1.31 -9.45 -12.39
C SER A 51 0.83 -8.59 -13.56
N TYR A 52 -0.41 -8.09 -13.55
CA TYR A 52 -0.97 -7.27 -14.64
C TYR A 52 -1.08 -5.81 -14.26
N GLN A 53 -1.09 -5.56 -12.98
CA GLN A 53 -1.12 -4.24 -12.39
C GLN A 53 -0.33 -4.23 -11.09
N ALA A 54 0.12 -3.05 -10.69
CA ALA A 54 0.77 -2.83 -9.40
C ALA A 54 0.30 -1.52 -8.80
N ILE A 55 0.36 -1.44 -7.48
CA ILE A 55 0.07 -0.22 -6.72
C ILE A 55 1.17 0.05 -5.70
N ILE A 56 1.51 1.32 -5.55
CA ILE A 56 2.33 1.85 -4.47
C ILE A 56 1.47 2.89 -3.75
N ILE A 57 1.20 2.65 -2.49
CA ILE A 57 0.41 3.50 -1.61
C ILE A 57 1.37 4.11 -0.61
N THR A 58 1.45 5.43 -0.54
CA THR A 58 2.26 6.13 0.46
C THR A 58 1.36 7.03 1.29
N THR A 59 1.42 6.89 2.61
CA THR A 59 0.69 7.75 3.55
C THR A 59 1.60 8.19 4.68
N THR A 60 1.39 9.40 5.17
CA THR A 60 2.09 9.89 6.35
C THR A 60 1.49 9.25 7.60
N ILE A 61 2.36 8.80 8.49
CA ILE A 61 1.99 8.25 9.80
C ILE A 61 2.69 9.06 10.90
N PHE A 62 2.12 9.04 12.08
CA PHE A 62 2.80 9.57 13.25
C PHE A 62 3.61 8.44 13.87
N ALA A 63 4.94 8.48 13.72
CA ALA A 63 5.82 7.61 14.46
C ALA A 63 5.86 8.08 15.93
N ASP A 64 5.65 7.17 16.88
CA ASP A 64 5.95 7.47 18.28
C ASP A 64 7.47 7.51 18.42
N LEU A 65 8.04 8.71 18.43
CA LEU A 65 9.48 8.95 18.49
C LEU A 65 10.14 8.43 19.78
N SER A 66 9.36 7.89 20.72
CA SER A 66 9.88 7.24 21.93
C SER A 66 10.45 5.84 21.66
N VAL A 67 10.19 5.26 20.49
CA VAL A 67 10.71 3.95 20.09
C VAL A 67 11.65 4.15 18.91
N THR A 68 12.91 4.40 19.23
CA THR A 68 13.99 4.60 18.27
C THR A 68 14.49 3.25 17.78
N GLU A 69 13.91 2.73 16.69
CA GLU A 69 14.71 1.99 15.73
C GLU A 69 13.92 1.88 14.43
N ARG A 70 14.51 2.38 13.37
CA ARG A 70 13.95 2.39 12.02
C ARG A 70 13.81 0.94 11.55
N VAL A 71 12.66 0.54 11.01
CA VAL A 71 12.61 -0.58 10.08
C VAL A 71 13.27 -0.12 8.77
N THR A 72 14.54 0.20 8.85
CA THR A 72 15.45 0.26 7.73
C THR A 72 16.27 -1.00 7.81
N THR A 73 15.82 -2.01 7.17
CA THR A 73 16.59 -3.22 6.94
C THR A 73 17.57 -2.96 5.82
N ASP A 74 18.65 -2.29 6.11
CA ASP A 74 19.83 -2.37 5.28
C ASP A 74 20.88 -3.20 6.00
N VAL A 75 20.84 -4.50 5.78
CA VAL A 75 21.97 -5.38 6.02
C VAL A 75 22.35 -5.95 4.67
N ASN A 76 23.34 -5.33 4.02
CA ASN A 76 23.94 -5.70 2.73
C ASN A 76 23.22 -5.20 1.45
N GLY A 77 22.52 -4.07 1.46
CA GLY A 77 21.98 -3.50 0.22
C GLY A 77 20.82 -4.28 -0.41
N TYR A 78 20.21 -5.19 0.33
CA TYR A 78 18.99 -5.90 -0.02
C TYR A 78 17.92 -5.53 1.00
N ASP A 79 16.92 -4.78 0.55
CA ASP A 79 15.75 -4.45 1.37
C ASP A 79 14.98 -5.74 1.70
N SER A 80 15.09 -6.24 2.91
CA SER A 80 14.16 -7.25 3.39
C SER A 80 12.80 -6.58 3.61
N HIS A 81 11.80 -6.99 2.84
CA HIS A 81 10.47 -6.42 2.93
C HIS A 81 9.58 -7.30 3.81
N LEU A 82 8.92 -6.66 4.74
CA LEU A 82 7.82 -7.24 5.47
C LEU A 82 6.65 -7.42 4.51
N VAL A 83 6.11 -8.63 4.41
CA VAL A 83 4.96 -8.94 3.56
C VAL A 83 3.80 -9.47 4.38
N LEU A 84 2.60 -9.01 4.07
CA LEU A 84 1.37 -9.36 4.79
C LEU A 84 0.19 -9.49 3.83
N SER A 85 -0.85 -10.18 4.28
CA SER A 85 -2.12 -10.27 3.56
C SER A 85 -2.95 -9.01 3.79
N PRO A 86 -3.25 -8.19 2.76
CA PRO A 86 -4.13 -7.04 2.93
C PRO A 86 -5.55 -7.39 3.36
N LYS A 87 -6.03 -8.60 3.03
CA LYS A 87 -7.35 -9.09 3.45
C LYS A 87 -7.37 -9.40 4.94
N ASP A 88 -6.31 -10.02 5.46
CA ASP A 88 -6.21 -10.33 6.88
C ASP A 88 -6.07 -9.04 7.69
N MET A 89 -5.37 -8.03 7.14
CA MET A 89 -5.32 -6.69 7.72
C MET A 89 -6.72 -6.06 7.82
N VAL A 90 -7.52 -6.11 6.75
CA VAL A 90 -8.92 -5.62 6.77
C VAL A 90 -9.75 -6.37 7.81
N LEU A 91 -9.56 -7.68 7.93
CA LEU A 91 -10.25 -8.50 8.93
C LEU A 91 -9.85 -8.12 10.36
N ALA A 92 -8.56 -8.01 10.63
CA ALA A 92 -8.05 -7.59 11.94
C ALA A 92 -8.57 -6.20 12.33
N LEU A 93 -8.57 -5.26 11.39
CA LEU A 93 -9.09 -3.91 11.61
C LEU A 93 -10.59 -3.89 11.93
N SER A 94 -11.37 -4.88 11.51
CA SER A 94 -12.82 -4.90 11.74
C SER A 94 -13.22 -4.83 13.22
N ALA A 95 -12.37 -5.34 14.12
CA ALA A 95 -12.59 -5.30 15.58
C ALA A 95 -12.36 -3.91 16.20
N HIS A 96 -11.68 -3.02 15.49
CA HIS A 96 -11.34 -1.68 15.95
C HIS A 96 -12.30 -0.60 15.44
N LYS A 97 -13.35 -1.02 14.73
CA LYS A 97 -14.37 -0.09 14.25
C LYS A 97 -15.04 0.60 15.44
N GLY A 98 -14.97 1.93 15.48
CA GLY A 98 -15.62 2.71 16.52
C GLY A 98 -17.12 2.41 16.64
N THR A 99 -17.63 2.31 17.86
CA THR A 99 -19.04 2.00 18.15
C THR A 99 -19.97 3.18 17.88
N ALA A 100 -19.47 4.40 17.99
CA ALA A 100 -20.24 5.60 17.70
C ALA A 100 -20.11 5.99 16.21
N LYS A 101 -21.22 6.43 15.61
CA LYS A 101 -21.24 6.88 14.22
C LYS A 101 -20.29 8.08 14.03
N GLY A 102 -19.32 7.93 13.11
CA GLY A 102 -18.36 9.00 12.79
C GLY A 102 -17.10 9.01 13.66
N THR A 103 -16.91 8.05 14.57
CA THR A 103 -15.64 7.90 15.28
C THR A 103 -14.58 7.29 14.37
N ASN A 104 -13.38 7.87 14.42
CA ASN A 104 -12.18 7.35 13.74
C ASN A 104 -11.11 7.10 14.82
N PRO A 105 -11.12 5.92 15.46
CA PRO A 105 -10.22 5.66 16.58
C PRO A 105 -8.75 5.68 16.14
N GLU A 106 -7.92 6.20 17.01
CA GLU A 106 -6.47 6.06 16.92
C GLU A 106 -6.07 4.61 17.14
N LEU A 107 -5.15 4.12 16.34
CA LEU A 107 -4.60 2.79 16.43
C LEU A 107 -3.09 2.84 16.66
N ARG A 108 -2.65 2.05 17.62
CA ARG A 108 -1.22 1.75 17.81
C ARG A 108 -0.90 0.44 17.07
N VAL A 109 0.03 0.50 16.13
CA VAL A 109 0.50 -0.65 15.36
C VAL A 109 1.92 -0.97 15.80
N THR A 110 2.14 -2.15 16.35
CA THR A 110 3.45 -2.62 16.79
C THR A 110 3.88 -3.80 15.94
N ILE A 111 5.06 -3.72 15.34
CA ILE A 111 5.66 -4.77 14.53
C ILE A 111 6.72 -5.45 15.38
N ASP A 112 6.55 -6.73 15.67
CA ASP A 112 7.38 -7.48 16.58
C ASP A 112 7.28 -8.99 16.31
N ASP A 113 8.42 -9.68 16.26
CA ASP A 113 8.59 -11.14 16.18
C ASP A 113 7.57 -11.88 15.29
N GLY A 114 7.53 -11.53 14.00
CA GLY A 114 6.64 -12.18 13.03
C GLY A 114 5.17 -11.77 13.12
N LYS A 115 4.83 -10.82 13.99
CA LYS A 115 3.46 -10.34 14.19
C LYS A 115 3.35 -8.83 14.07
N ILE A 116 2.23 -8.40 13.51
CA ILE A 116 1.77 -7.02 13.58
C ILE A 116 0.63 -6.97 14.58
N TRP A 117 0.84 -6.29 15.68
CA TRP A 117 -0.16 -6.04 16.71
C TRP A 117 -0.88 -4.73 16.41
N ILE A 118 -2.20 -4.75 16.45
CA ILE A 118 -3.04 -3.57 16.28
C ILE A 118 -3.84 -3.40 17.56
N ALA A 119 -3.67 -2.27 18.23
CA ALA A 119 -4.34 -1.95 19.48
C ALA A 119 -5.10 -0.63 19.40
N SER A 120 -6.28 -0.60 20.00
CA SER A 120 -7.10 0.58 20.28
C SER A 120 -7.60 0.50 21.71
N GLU A 121 -8.35 1.49 22.17
CA GLU A 121 -9.03 1.42 23.48
C GLU A 121 -10.02 0.24 23.57
N ALA A 122 -10.58 -0.20 22.44
CA ALA A 122 -11.64 -1.21 22.40
C ALA A 122 -11.12 -2.64 22.25
N ALA A 123 -9.99 -2.85 21.58
CA ALA A 123 -9.51 -4.18 21.21
C ALA A 123 -7.99 -4.21 20.97
N THR A 124 -7.44 -5.43 21.02
CA THR A 124 -6.08 -5.72 20.53
C THR A 124 -6.14 -6.99 19.69
N ASN A 125 -5.64 -6.91 18.48
CA ASN A 125 -5.55 -8.02 17.53
C ASN A 125 -4.14 -8.14 16.97
N SER A 126 -3.82 -9.29 16.41
CA SER A 126 -2.58 -9.48 15.67
C SER A 126 -2.82 -10.16 14.34
N LEU A 127 -1.91 -9.95 13.41
CA LEU A 127 -1.80 -10.71 12.16
C LEU A 127 -0.34 -11.09 11.95
N ASP A 128 -0.15 -12.21 11.27
CA ASP A 128 1.19 -12.70 10.95
C ASP A 128 1.75 -11.96 9.73
N TYR A 129 3.06 -11.79 9.67
CA TYR A 129 3.78 -11.34 8.51
C TYR A 129 4.97 -12.24 8.23
N ASP A 130 5.44 -12.21 6.99
CA ASP A 130 6.67 -12.88 6.57
C ASP A 130 7.70 -11.85 6.13
N TYR A 131 8.98 -12.22 6.19
CA TYR A 131 10.06 -11.50 5.52
C TYR A 131 10.34 -12.11 4.16
N ARG A 132 10.54 -11.25 3.14
CA ARG A 132 11.01 -11.67 1.83
C ARG A 132 12.24 -10.89 1.43
N ASP A 133 13.28 -11.61 1.04
CA ASP A 133 14.55 -11.03 0.57
C ASP A 133 14.42 -10.31 -0.78
N HIS A 134 13.38 -10.68 -1.56
CA HIS A 134 13.17 -10.13 -2.90
C HIS A 134 11.71 -9.74 -3.10
N VAL A 135 11.43 -8.47 -2.90
CA VAL A 135 10.18 -7.84 -3.34
C VAL A 135 10.51 -6.97 -4.56
N PRO A 136 9.68 -7.00 -5.63
CA PRO A 136 9.93 -6.18 -6.79
C PRO A 136 10.00 -4.70 -6.41
N ASN A 137 11.03 -4.01 -6.87
CA ASN A 137 11.12 -2.56 -6.70
C ASN A 137 10.16 -1.87 -7.66
N TYR A 138 8.91 -1.73 -7.25
CA TYR A 138 7.87 -1.09 -8.06
C TYR A 138 8.15 0.39 -8.34
N THR A 139 8.84 1.07 -7.42
CA THR A 139 9.23 2.48 -7.59
C THR A 139 10.18 2.65 -8.80
N ALA A 140 11.05 1.68 -9.03
CA ALA A 140 11.94 1.69 -10.20
C ALA A 140 11.21 1.53 -11.55
N LEU A 141 9.97 1.02 -11.52
CA LEU A 141 9.11 0.87 -12.70
C LEU A 141 8.32 2.13 -13.02
N LEU A 142 8.22 3.07 -12.07
CA LEU A 142 7.56 4.35 -12.31
C LEU A 142 8.34 5.13 -13.38
N PRO A 143 7.66 5.78 -14.34
CA PRO A 143 8.33 6.59 -15.35
C PRO A 143 9.04 7.77 -14.68
N LYS A 144 10.26 8.03 -15.11
CA LYS A 144 10.95 9.28 -14.77
C LYS A 144 10.23 10.43 -15.47
N SER A 145 10.13 11.57 -14.80
CA SER A 145 9.29 12.73 -15.17
C SER A 145 9.45 13.26 -16.61
N ASP A 146 10.52 12.90 -17.30
CA ASP A 146 10.88 13.48 -18.59
C ASP A 146 10.54 12.58 -19.79
N SER A 147 9.90 11.43 -19.59
CA SER A 147 9.57 10.48 -20.65
C SER A 147 8.16 10.73 -21.20
N VAL A 148 7.97 11.81 -21.94
CA VAL A 148 6.78 11.98 -22.77
C VAL A 148 7.00 11.19 -24.07
N SER A 149 6.15 10.21 -24.37
CA SER A 149 6.18 9.53 -25.66
C SER A 149 4.88 9.76 -26.40
N GLU A 150 4.97 9.90 -27.71
CA GLU A 150 3.83 9.95 -28.62
C GLU A 150 3.40 8.52 -28.95
N GLY A 151 2.09 8.27 -28.97
CA GLY A 151 1.54 6.99 -29.40
C GLY A 151 0.27 6.59 -28.64
N ASN A 152 -0.43 5.60 -29.15
CA ASN A 152 -1.63 5.04 -28.53
C ASN A 152 -1.24 3.90 -27.59
N VAL A 153 -1.86 3.85 -26.41
CA VAL A 153 -1.73 2.75 -25.46
C VAL A 153 -3.08 2.07 -25.30
N GLY A 154 -3.15 0.77 -25.64
CA GLY A 154 -4.30 -0.04 -25.33
C GLY A 154 -4.28 -0.46 -23.85
N LEU A 155 -5.34 -0.19 -23.13
CA LEU A 155 -5.51 -0.61 -21.74
C LEU A 155 -6.68 -1.58 -21.62
N ASN A 156 -6.52 -2.61 -20.80
CA ASN A 156 -7.64 -3.49 -20.44
C ASN A 156 -8.65 -2.71 -19.60
N PRO A 157 -9.93 -2.56 -20.04
CA PRO A 157 -10.95 -1.81 -19.30
C PRO A 157 -11.18 -2.35 -17.88
N ALA A 158 -11.01 -3.66 -17.65
CA ALA A 158 -11.16 -4.26 -16.32
C ALA A 158 -10.08 -3.76 -15.35
N LEU A 159 -8.81 -3.66 -15.81
CA LEU A 159 -7.71 -3.13 -14.98
C LEU A 159 -7.92 -1.63 -14.71
N LEU A 160 -8.39 -0.88 -15.70
CA LEU A 160 -8.72 0.53 -15.52
C LEU A 160 -9.87 0.71 -14.51
N GLY A 161 -10.86 -0.19 -14.52
CA GLY A 161 -11.94 -0.22 -13.52
C GLY A 161 -11.44 -0.46 -12.10
N ILE A 162 -10.44 -1.33 -11.91
CA ILE A 162 -9.80 -1.55 -10.61
C ILE A 162 -9.06 -0.28 -10.15
N ALA A 163 -8.31 0.37 -11.04
CA ALA A 163 -7.63 1.62 -10.72
C ALA A 163 -8.63 2.72 -10.31
N ALA A 164 -9.75 2.85 -11.03
CA ALA A 164 -10.81 3.78 -10.66
C ALA A 164 -11.41 3.47 -9.29
N THR A 165 -11.69 2.20 -9.00
CA THR A 165 -12.20 1.76 -7.67
C THR A 165 -11.18 2.09 -6.55
N ALA A 166 -9.90 1.87 -6.80
CA ALA A 166 -8.84 2.23 -5.85
C ALA A 166 -8.85 3.74 -5.55
N CYS A 167 -8.98 4.57 -6.58
CA CYS A 167 -9.10 6.02 -6.43
C CYS A 167 -10.35 6.43 -5.64
N GLU A 168 -11.50 5.79 -5.88
CA GLU A 168 -12.73 6.04 -5.13
C GLU A 168 -12.57 5.68 -3.65
N VAL A 169 -11.98 4.53 -3.35
CA VAL A 169 -11.69 4.12 -1.96
C VAL A 169 -10.75 5.11 -1.28
N TRP A 170 -9.73 5.59 -2.00
CA TRP A 170 -8.71 6.47 -1.46
C TRP A 170 -9.24 7.88 -1.20
N ARG A 171 -9.82 8.52 -2.20
CA ARG A 171 -10.30 9.90 -2.13
C ARG A 171 -11.56 10.09 -1.27
N GLY A 172 -12.30 9.03 -1.00
CA GLY A 172 -13.58 9.11 -0.29
C GLY A 172 -14.57 10.01 -1.03
N LYS A 173 -14.92 11.16 -0.42
CA LYS A 173 -15.85 12.14 -0.99
C LYS A 173 -15.17 13.26 -1.79
N SER A 174 -13.86 13.25 -1.92
CA SER A 174 -13.10 14.25 -2.68
C SER A 174 -13.31 14.08 -4.19
N ASP A 175 -13.40 15.18 -4.93
CA ASP A 175 -13.51 15.20 -6.39
C ASP A 175 -12.14 15.21 -7.11
N LEU A 176 -11.07 14.84 -6.42
CA LEU A 176 -9.73 14.80 -6.98
C LEU A 176 -9.65 13.80 -8.13
N PRO A 177 -9.08 14.20 -9.28
CA PRO A 177 -8.98 13.34 -10.46
C PRO A 177 -7.85 12.33 -10.32
N MET A 178 -8.05 11.14 -10.88
CA MET A 178 -6.96 10.24 -11.23
C MET A 178 -6.23 10.82 -12.44
N ILE A 179 -4.91 10.95 -12.35
CA ILE A 179 -4.07 11.41 -13.46
C ILE A 179 -3.49 10.18 -14.15
N LEU A 180 -3.78 10.03 -15.44
CA LEU A 180 -3.14 9.00 -16.26
C LEU A 180 -1.95 9.62 -16.97
N HIS A 181 -0.76 9.12 -16.66
CA HIS A 181 0.48 9.58 -17.29
C HIS A 181 0.73 8.81 -18.58
N HIS A 182 1.06 9.53 -19.63
CA HIS A 182 1.40 8.90 -20.91
C HIS A 182 2.76 8.21 -20.80
N VAL A 183 2.83 6.97 -21.24
CA VAL A 183 4.05 6.15 -21.17
C VAL A 183 4.37 5.58 -22.55
N ALA A 184 5.66 5.33 -22.82
CA ALA A 184 6.15 4.78 -24.07
C ALA A 184 5.44 3.47 -24.46
N PRO A 185 5.23 3.20 -25.76
CA PRO A 185 4.66 1.94 -26.22
C PRO A 185 5.39 0.73 -25.63
N GLY A 186 4.62 -0.27 -25.17
CA GLY A 186 5.16 -1.50 -24.58
C GLY A 186 5.62 -1.38 -23.11
N ARG A 187 5.53 -0.21 -22.52
CA ARG A 187 5.77 -0.02 -21.08
C ARG A 187 4.47 0.04 -20.30
N PRO A 188 4.48 -0.30 -18.97
CA PRO A 188 3.31 -0.13 -18.13
C PRO A 188 2.79 1.30 -18.15
N ALA A 189 1.49 1.49 -18.26
CA ALA A 189 0.87 2.79 -18.11
C ALA A 189 0.87 3.18 -16.62
N HIS A 190 1.32 4.38 -16.31
CA HIS A 190 1.35 4.92 -14.96
C HIS A 190 0.12 5.79 -14.72
N TRP A 191 -0.48 5.67 -13.55
CA TRP A 191 -1.50 6.58 -13.07
C TRP A 191 -1.22 6.98 -11.63
N SER A 192 -1.70 8.15 -11.22
CA SER A 192 -1.53 8.62 -9.85
C SER A 192 -2.76 9.36 -9.33
N LEU A 193 -2.88 9.40 -8.01
CA LEU A 193 -3.79 10.25 -7.25
C LEU A 193 -3.08 10.71 -6.00
N THR A 194 -3.07 12.00 -5.75
CA THR A 194 -2.48 12.60 -4.54
C THR A 194 -3.54 13.35 -3.76
N THR A 195 -3.55 13.16 -2.46
CA THR A 195 -4.38 13.86 -1.48
C THR A 195 -3.49 14.42 -0.38
N ASP A 196 -4.03 15.21 0.53
CA ASP A 196 -3.30 15.70 1.72
C ASP A 196 -2.85 14.55 2.64
N GLU A 197 -3.50 13.40 2.56
CA GLU A 197 -3.26 12.23 3.41
C GLU A 197 -2.21 11.27 2.81
N GLY A 198 -1.82 11.47 1.54
CA GLY A 198 -0.84 10.64 0.87
C GLY A 198 -1.10 10.46 -0.63
N SER A 199 -0.49 9.45 -1.23
CA SER A 199 -0.56 9.22 -2.67
C SER A 199 -0.76 7.76 -3.05
N LEU A 200 -1.43 7.57 -4.19
CA LEU A 200 -1.47 6.33 -4.95
C LEU A 200 -0.64 6.49 -6.22
N ASN A 201 0.21 5.52 -6.51
CA ASN A 201 0.91 5.40 -7.78
C ASN A 201 0.68 3.98 -8.31
N GLY A 202 -0.03 3.88 -9.41
CA GLY A 202 -0.39 2.60 -10.01
C GLY A 202 0.23 2.38 -11.38
N LEU A 203 0.48 1.12 -11.69
CA LEU A 203 0.97 0.65 -12.98
C LEU A 203 -0.04 -0.32 -13.58
N LEU A 204 -0.35 -0.15 -14.86
CA LEU A 204 -1.20 -1.05 -15.63
C LEU A 204 -0.41 -1.59 -16.81
N MET A 205 -0.38 -2.92 -16.97
CA MET A 205 0.24 -3.54 -18.15
C MET A 205 -0.58 -3.22 -19.40
N PRO A 206 0.06 -2.75 -20.48
CA PRO A 206 -0.63 -2.46 -21.72
C PRO A 206 -1.16 -3.75 -22.36
N SER A 207 -2.33 -3.66 -22.97
CA SER A 207 -2.83 -4.70 -23.88
C SER A 207 -2.07 -4.64 -25.20
N ARG A 208 -1.77 -5.81 -25.79
CA ARG A 208 -1.27 -5.84 -27.16
C ARG A 208 -2.39 -5.36 -28.09
N LEU A 209 -2.10 -4.35 -28.88
CA LEU A 209 -2.98 -3.88 -29.95
C LEU A 209 -2.83 -4.79 -31.18
#